data_c0f4387253660dfc32557de19bad3a2b
#
_entry.id   c0f4387253660dfc32557de19bad3a2b
#
_cell.length_a   1.000
_cell.length_b   1.000
_cell.length_c   1.000
_cell.angle_alpha   90.00
_cell.angle_beta   90.00
_cell.angle_gamma   90.00
#
_symmetry.space_group_name_H-M   'P 1'
#
loop_
_entity.id
_entity.type
_entity.pdbx_description
1 polymer ?
#
loop_
_entity_poly.entity_id
_entity_poly.type
_entity_poly.pdbx_seq_one_letter_code
_entity_poly.pdbx_strand_id
1 'polypeptide(L)'
;VKRYSSRSKIDRLHVEPISQASANQRKGRCGRVAEGVCYRLYAESDFLSRPEFTDPEIRRSSLAGVILRMLHLGLGRVEDFPFLEPPDERAIADGWQQLLELGAIEDAGDGRRRLTAIGRQMARLPVDVKLARMLVAAQAHGCVRAMLPIAAFLGVQDPRERPPEAREAADNAHAQFADPRSEFVGIVRLWQAYESACEELTQSKLRDWCGKRFLGFLRMREWRELHRQLKLLCAELGWHEEPAEQALLPLLAGAPAIGENVAASSRPSRGELHRAARLAREKKGTEAISPKTALKKGTEAISPKTAPGTDALPGEIASVPFFSPRERAAAYQSQHRALIAGLPT
;
A
#
# COMPACT_ATOMS: atom_id res chain seq x y z
N VAL A 1 24.23 -8.43 -1.37
CA VAL A 1 23.27 -9.45 -1.82
C VAL A 1 22.13 -9.53 -0.81
N LYS A 2 20.87 -9.64 -1.29
CA LYS A 2 19.69 -9.84 -0.45
C LYS A 2 19.60 -11.33 -0.11
N ARG A 3 19.54 -11.67 1.19
CA ARG A 3 19.38 -13.04 1.68
C ARG A 3 18.29 -13.09 2.74
N TYR A 4 17.41 -14.06 2.63
CA TYR A 4 16.39 -14.34 3.62
C TYR A 4 17.00 -15.11 4.81
N SER A 5 16.61 -14.72 6.01
CA SER A 5 17.00 -15.40 7.24
C SER A 5 15.79 -16.12 7.84
N SER A 6 15.78 -17.44 7.82
CA SER A 6 14.72 -18.27 8.42
C SER A 6 14.58 -18.04 9.92
N ARG A 7 15.69 -17.78 10.63
CA ARG A 7 15.68 -17.51 12.07
C ARG A 7 14.95 -16.21 12.44
N SER A 8 15.14 -15.13 11.67
CA SER A 8 14.52 -13.83 11.94
C SER A 8 13.32 -13.54 11.03
N LYS A 9 13.03 -14.43 10.07
CA LYS A 9 11.94 -14.31 9.07
C LYS A 9 11.93 -12.98 8.31
N ILE A 10 13.13 -12.41 8.11
CA ILE A 10 13.33 -11.14 7.38
C ILE A 10 14.43 -11.27 6.33
N ASP A 11 14.32 -10.44 5.29
CA ASP A 11 15.37 -10.26 4.31
C ASP A 11 16.45 -9.31 4.83
N ARG A 12 17.71 -9.69 4.68
CA ARG A 12 18.87 -8.87 5.05
C ARG A 12 19.73 -8.61 3.84
N LEU A 13 20.27 -7.39 3.78
CA LEU A 13 21.28 -7.03 2.79
C LEU A 13 22.67 -7.36 3.34
N HIS A 14 23.29 -8.41 2.81
CA HIS A 14 24.65 -8.78 3.13
C HIS A 14 25.65 -8.13 2.17
N VAL A 15 26.74 -7.58 2.70
CA VAL A 15 27.89 -7.18 1.91
C VAL A 15 28.75 -8.42 1.70
N GLU A 16 28.81 -8.89 0.47
CA GLU A 16 29.52 -10.13 0.08
C GLU A 16 30.42 -9.85 -1.12
N PRO A 17 31.52 -10.61 -1.28
CA PRO A 17 32.28 -10.61 -2.54
C PRO A 17 31.35 -10.97 -3.71
N ILE A 18 31.44 -10.21 -4.79
CA ILE A 18 30.64 -10.49 -6.00
C ILE A 18 31.24 -11.67 -6.74
N SER A 19 30.40 -12.45 -7.44
CA SER A 19 30.82 -13.55 -8.30
C SER A 19 31.70 -13.07 -9.49
N GLN A 20 32.43 -13.98 -10.11
CA GLN A 20 33.22 -13.70 -11.31
C GLN A 20 32.34 -13.15 -12.45
N ALA A 21 31.19 -13.77 -12.71
CA ALA A 21 30.22 -13.33 -13.71
C ALA A 21 29.71 -11.90 -13.43
N SER A 22 29.38 -11.58 -12.18
CA SER A 22 28.97 -10.23 -11.79
C SER A 22 30.07 -9.19 -11.99
N ALA A 23 31.32 -9.54 -11.67
CA ALA A 23 32.47 -8.67 -11.91
C ALA A 23 32.72 -8.46 -13.43
N ASN A 24 32.58 -9.52 -14.22
CA ASN A 24 32.71 -9.46 -15.68
C ASN A 24 31.57 -8.67 -16.34
N GLN A 25 30.34 -8.80 -15.82
CA GLN A 25 29.20 -8.00 -16.28
C GLN A 25 29.43 -6.50 -16.04
N ARG A 26 30.01 -6.12 -14.89
CA ARG A 26 30.39 -4.72 -14.59
C ARG A 26 31.49 -4.24 -15.53
N LYS A 27 32.52 -5.06 -15.79
CA LYS A 27 33.57 -4.78 -16.80
C LYS A 27 32.96 -4.49 -18.16
N GLY A 28 32.00 -5.32 -18.62
CA GLY A 28 31.35 -5.16 -19.93
C GLY A 28 30.54 -3.86 -20.08
N ARG A 29 30.25 -3.14 -18.99
CA ARG A 29 29.61 -1.82 -19.07
C ARG A 29 30.56 -0.72 -19.52
N CYS A 30 31.86 -0.87 -19.33
CA CYS A 30 32.87 0.11 -19.76
C CYS A 30 33.00 0.20 -21.29
N GLY A 31 32.66 -0.84 -22.04
CA GLY A 31 32.81 -0.92 -23.51
C GLY A 31 31.55 -0.69 -24.34
N ARG A 32 30.47 -0.07 -23.80
CA ARG A 32 29.19 0.07 -24.51
C ARG A 32 29.15 1.20 -25.53
N VAL A 33 29.85 2.30 -25.28
CA VAL A 33 29.84 3.51 -26.12
C VAL A 33 31.21 3.73 -26.78
N ALA A 34 32.29 3.45 -26.04
CA ALA A 34 33.68 3.54 -26.51
C ALA A 34 34.52 2.52 -25.76
N GLU A 35 35.74 2.27 -26.25
CA GLU A 35 36.70 1.42 -25.55
C GLU A 35 36.93 1.97 -24.11
N GLY A 36 36.91 1.07 -23.13
CA GLY A 36 37.04 1.43 -21.73
C GLY A 36 37.91 0.44 -20.96
N VAL A 37 38.57 0.92 -19.92
CA VAL A 37 39.40 0.13 -19.00
C VAL A 37 38.71 -0.02 -17.67
N CYS A 38 38.66 -1.24 -17.15
CA CYS A 38 38.08 -1.54 -15.83
C CYS A 38 39.19 -1.97 -14.87
N TYR A 39 39.47 -1.15 -13.87
CA TYR A 39 40.37 -1.47 -12.78
C TYR A 39 39.65 -2.21 -11.66
N ARG A 40 40.20 -3.34 -11.21
CA ARG A 40 39.70 -4.09 -10.07
C ARG A 40 40.57 -3.81 -8.87
N LEU A 41 39.98 -3.35 -7.77
CA LEU A 41 40.69 -2.98 -6.52
C LEU A 41 40.84 -4.20 -5.57
N TYR A 42 41.09 -5.38 -6.16
CA TYR A 42 41.37 -6.63 -5.45
C TYR A 42 42.28 -7.51 -6.29
N ALA A 43 42.99 -8.44 -5.64
CA ALA A 43 43.97 -9.29 -6.30
C ALA A 43 43.31 -10.25 -7.32
N GLU A 44 44.05 -10.63 -8.35
CA GLU A 44 43.60 -11.61 -9.34
C GLU A 44 43.33 -12.97 -8.70
N SER A 45 44.15 -13.39 -7.75
CA SER A 45 43.95 -14.62 -6.98
C SER A 45 42.65 -14.62 -6.21
N ASP A 46 42.26 -13.48 -5.61
CA ASP A 46 40.95 -13.31 -4.96
C ASP A 46 39.81 -13.43 -5.97
N PHE A 47 39.94 -12.82 -7.16
CA PHE A 47 38.94 -12.96 -8.23
C PHE A 47 38.76 -14.40 -8.67
N LEU A 48 39.84 -15.12 -8.89
CA LEU A 48 39.82 -16.51 -9.34
C LEU A 48 39.28 -17.49 -8.28
N SER A 49 39.42 -17.15 -7.00
CA SER A 49 38.86 -17.93 -5.88
C SER A 49 37.36 -17.74 -5.66
N ARG A 50 36.75 -16.74 -6.28
CA ARG A 50 35.32 -16.45 -6.12
C ARG A 50 34.46 -17.42 -6.93
N PRO A 51 33.22 -17.69 -6.48
CA PRO A 51 32.28 -18.50 -7.25
C PRO A 51 32.05 -17.88 -8.64
N GLU A 52 31.91 -18.73 -9.64
CA GLU A 52 31.71 -18.30 -11.03
C GLU A 52 30.41 -17.48 -11.18
N PHE A 53 29.31 -17.97 -10.58
CA PHE A 53 28.01 -17.31 -10.61
C PHE A 53 27.51 -16.99 -9.20
N THR A 54 26.60 -16.03 -9.11
CA THR A 54 25.87 -15.73 -7.87
C THR A 54 24.76 -16.77 -7.68
N ASP A 55 24.53 -17.24 -6.44
CA ASP A 55 23.42 -18.13 -6.12
C ASP A 55 22.11 -17.64 -6.74
N PRO A 56 21.31 -18.51 -7.38
CA PRO A 56 20.00 -18.13 -7.90
C PRO A 56 19.07 -17.68 -6.77
N GLU A 57 18.08 -16.88 -7.12
CA GLU A 57 17.17 -16.27 -6.14
C GLU A 57 16.45 -17.31 -5.29
N ILE A 58 16.09 -18.45 -5.86
CA ILE A 58 15.40 -19.54 -5.16
C ILE A 58 16.19 -20.10 -3.97
N ARG A 59 17.52 -19.98 -3.96
CA ARG A 59 18.39 -20.46 -2.88
C ARG A 59 18.65 -19.40 -1.80
N ARG A 60 18.21 -18.16 -1.99
CA ARG A 60 18.50 -17.04 -1.09
C ARG A 60 17.28 -16.24 -0.64
N SER A 61 16.09 -16.53 -1.18
CA SER A 61 14.83 -15.87 -0.84
C SER A 61 13.90 -16.81 -0.07
N SER A 62 12.89 -16.27 0.62
CA SER A 62 11.82 -17.09 1.22
C SER A 62 11.07 -17.86 0.13
N LEU A 63 10.82 -19.14 0.37
CA LEU A 63 10.11 -20.01 -0.55
C LEU A 63 8.60 -20.00 -0.38
N ALA A 64 8.07 -19.35 0.67
CA ALA A 64 6.64 -19.35 0.95
C ALA A 64 5.81 -18.85 -0.25
N GLY A 65 6.24 -17.79 -0.93
CA GLY A 65 5.57 -17.27 -2.12
C GLY A 65 5.63 -18.22 -3.32
N VAL A 66 6.75 -18.93 -3.51
CA VAL A 66 6.92 -19.93 -4.57
C VAL A 66 5.99 -21.12 -4.31
N ILE A 67 6.03 -21.68 -3.12
CA ILE A 67 5.19 -22.81 -2.69
C ILE A 67 3.70 -22.47 -2.85
N LEU A 68 3.28 -21.28 -2.39
CA LEU A 68 1.90 -20.81 -2.51
C LEU A 68 1.43 -20.77 -3.97
N ARG A 69 2.26 -20.24 -4.87
CA ARG A 69 1.95 -20.16 -6.30
C ARG A 69 1.95 -21.54 -6.96
N MET A 70 2.90 -22.40 -6.64
CA MET A 70 2.93 -23.77 -7.16
C MET A 70 1.68 -24.56 -6.80
N LEU A 71 1.23 -24.46 -5.53
CA LEU A 71 -0.02 -25.06 -5.08
C LEU A 71 -1.24 -24.49 -5.83
N HIS A 72 -1.26 -23.17 -6.04
CA HIS A 72 -2.37 -22.49 -6.73
C HIS A 72 -2.47 -22.90 -8.20
N LEU A 73 -1.32 -23.08 -8.86
CA LEU A 73 -1.22 -23.46 -10.26
C LEU A 73 -1.27 -24.98 -10.48
N GLY A 74 -1.30 -25.78 -9.42
CA GLY A 74 -1.34 -27.23 -9.52
C GLY A 74 -0.03 -27.84 -10.08
N LEU A 75 1.11 -27.20 -9.85
CA LEU A 75 2.43 -27.64 -10.36
C LEU A 75 3.06 -28.79 -9.55
N GLY A 76 2.32 -29.37 -8.60
CA GLY A 76 2.83 -30.44 -7.75
C GLY A 76 3.59 -29.90 -6.53
N ARG A 77 4.37 -30.78 -5.91
CA ARG A 77 5.15 -30.46 -4.71
C ARG A 77 6.46 -29.77 -5.12
N VAL A 78 6.88 -28.81 -4.29
CA VAL A 78 8.15 -28.09 -4.53
C VAL A 78 9.36 -29.03 -4.44
N GLU A 79 9.28 -30.05 -3.60
CA GLU A 79 10.32 -31.06 -3.39
C GLU A 79 10.57 -31.92 -4.64
N ASP A 80 9.50 -32.18 -5.41
CA ASP A 80 9.51 -33.07 -6.58
C ASP A 80 9.69 -32.28 -7.91
N PHE A 81 9.71 -30.95 -7.83
CA PHE A 81 9.81 -30.11 -9.02
C PHE A 81 11.24 -30.08 -9.57
N PRO A 82 11.44 -30.27 -10.89
CA PRO A 82 12.76 -30.37 -11.51
C PRO A 82 13.47 -29.03 -11.65
N PHE A 83 13.84 -28.42 -10.54
CA PHE A 83 14.66 -27.20 -10.55
C PHE A 83 16.05 -27.49 -11.10
N LEU A 84 16.62 -26.56 -11.88
CA LEU A 84 18.03 -26.64 -12.31
C LEU A 84 18.98 -26.65 -11.10
N GLU A 85 18.71 -25.81 -10.13
CA GLU A 85 19.37 -25.77 -8.84
C GLU A 85 18.31 -25.84 -7.74
N PRO A 86 18.11 -26.99 -7.11
CA PRO A 86 17.07 -27.16 -6.11
C PRO A 86 17.35 -26.28 -4.87
N PRO A 87 16.29 -25.76 -4.21
CA PRO A 87 16.40 -25.06 -2.96
C PRO A 87 16.78 -26.02 -1.82
N ASP A 88 17.28 -25.44 -0.72
CA ASP A 88 17.59 -26.18 0.50
C ASP A 88 16.32 -26.73 1.17
N GLU A 89 16.35 -27.96 1.66
CA GLU A 89 15.22 -28.61 2.35
C GLU A 89 14.73 -27.82 3.56
N ARG A 90 15.65 -27.16 4.29
CA ARG A 90 15.29 -26.30 5.43
C ARG A 90 14.55 -25.05 4.97
N ALA A 91 14.93 -24.47 3.83
CA ALA A 91 14.23 -23.34 3.25
C ALA A 91 12.82 -23.74 2.78
N ILE A 92 12.67 -24.96 2.24
CA ILE A 92 11.36 -25.52 1.88
C ILE A 92 10.51 -25.71 3.14
N ALA A 93 11.06 -26.34 4.19
CA ALA A 93 10.34 -26.56 5.45
C ALA A 93 9.92 -25.23 6.11
N ASP A 94 10.79 -24.21 6.11
CA ASP A 94 10.47 -22.87 6.60
C ASP A 94 9.34 -22.21 5.78
N GLY A 95 9.37 -22.35 4.45
CA GLY A 95 8.31 -21.86 3.57
C GLY A 95 6.94 -22.49 3.85
N TRP A 96 6.90 -23.81 4.07
CA TRP A 96 5.69 -24.52 4.48
C TRP A 96 5.19 -24.05 5.84
N GLN A 97 6.09 -23.93 6.82
CA GLN A 97 5.74 -23.46 8.16
C GLN A 97 5.16 -22.06 8.13
N GLN A 98 5.76 -21.15 7.36
CA GLN A 98 5.25 -19.78 7.20
C GLN A 98 3.83 -19.76 6.61
N LEU A 99 3.53 -20.60 5.63
CA LEU A 99 2.19 -20.68 5.03
C LEU A 99 1.15 -21.26 5.99
N LEU A 100 1.53 -22.22 6.86
CA LEU A 100 0.69 -22.73 7.94
C LEU A 100 0.37 -21.64 8.97
N GLU A 101 1.37 -20.90 9.44
CA GLU A 101 1.23 -19.79 10.40
C GLU A 101 0.31 -18.69 9.86
N LEU A 102 0.38 -18.40 8.56
CA LEU A 102 -0.49 -17.42 7.90
C LEU A 102 -1.89 -17.97 7.60
N GLY A 103 -2.16 -19.25 7.87
CA GLY A 103 -3.44 -19.89 7.56
C GLY A 103 -3.71 -20.03 6.07
N ALA A 104 -2.65 -19.96 5.23
CA ALA A 104 -2.78 -20.09 3.79
C ALA A 104 -2.96 -21.55 3.33
N ILE A 105 -2.48 -22.49 4.12
CA ILE A 105 -2.58 -23.93 3.88
C ILE A 105 -3.07 -24.65 5.13
N GLU A 106 -3.56 -25.86 4.94
CA GLU A 106 -4.00 -26.78 5.97
C GLU A 106 -3.50 -28.20 5.66
N ASP A 107 -3.33 -29.03 6.68
CA ASP A 107 -3.05 -30.45 6.51
C ASP A 107 -4.35 -31.20 6.20
N ALA A 108 -4.36 -31.91 5.08
CA ALA A 108 -5.55 -32.63 4.61
C ALA A 108 -5.77 -33.99 5.29
N GLY A 109 -4.96 -34.37 6.29
CA GLY A 109 -5.05 -35.65 7.00
C GLY A 109 -4.46 -36.86 6.26
N ASP A 110 -4.14 -36.70 4.98
CA ASP A 110 -3.51 -37.71 4.10
C ASP A 110 -2.00 -37.45 3.88
N GLY A 111 -1.40 -36.61 4.71
CA GLY A 111 -0.01 -36.14 4.55
C GLY A 111 0.16 -35.12 3.43
N ARG A 112 -0.93 -34.67 2.78
CA ARG A 112 -0.93 -33.64 1.78
C ARG A 112 -1.35 -32.31 2.37
N ARG A 113 -0.76 -31.24 1.86
CA ARG A 113 -1.13 -29.87 2.22
C ARG A 113 -2.00 -29.25 1.13
N ARG A 114 -3.07 -28.59 1.54
CA ARG A 114 -4.04 -27.96 0.63
C ARG A 114 -4.17 -26.47 0.91
N LEU A 115 -4.50 -25.70 -0.15
CA LEU A 115 -4.80 -24.29 0.00
C LEU A 115 -6.15 -24.09 0.71
N THR A 116 -6.14 -23.28 1.75
CA THR A 116 -7.37 -22.74 2.37
C THR A 116 -8.05 -21.73 1.46
N ALA A 117 -9.23 -21.25 1.83
CA ALA A 117 -9.86 -20.11 1.16
C ALA A 117 -8.97 -18.86 1.21
N ILE A 118 -8.32 -18.61 2.34
CA ILE A 118 -7.33 -17.54 2.55
C ILE A 118 -6.15 -17.71 1.58
N GLY A 119 -5.56 -18.91 1.51
CA GLY A 119 -4.43 -19.18 0.64
C GLY A 119 -4.73 -18.97 -0.85
N ARG A 120 -5.93 -19.34 -1.30
CA ARG A 120 -6.36 -19.09 -2.68
C ARG A 120 -6.47 -17.60 -3.00
N GLN A 121 -6.93 -16.77 -2.07
CA GLN A 121 -6.97 -15.32 -2.24
C GLN A 121 -5.57 -14.72 -2.22
N MET A 122 -4.71 -15.13 -1.26
CA MET A 122 -3.33 -14.69 -1.17
C MET A 122 -2.53 -14.99 -2.44
N ALA A 123 -2.70 -16.18 -3.04
CA ALA A 123 -1.98 -16.60 -4.23
C ALA A 123 -2.24 -15.72 -5.48
N ARG A 124 -3.36 -15.02 -5.52
CA ARG A 124 -3.74 -14.10 -6.60
C ARG A 124 -3.09 -12.72 -6.49
N LEU A 125 -2.54 -12.37 -5.32
CA LEU A 125 -1.91 -11.08 -5.07
C LEU A 125 -0.41 -11.14 -5.38
N PRO A 126 0.13 -10.26 -6.24
CA PRO A 126 1.54 -10.26 -6.66
C PRO A 126 2.44 -9.54 -5.65
N VAL A 127 2.26 -9.83 -4.38
CA VAL A 127 3.03 -9.25 -3.27
C VAL A 127 3.56 -10.36 -2.36
N ASP A 128 4.42 -9.98 -1.43
CA ASP A 128 4.89 -10.91 -0.39
C ASP A 128 3.70 -11.56 0.36
N VAL A 129 3.85 -12.80 0.78
CA VAL A 129 2.79 -13.58 1.44
C VAL A 129 2.25 -12.92 2.70
N LYS A 130 3.08 -12.19 3.45
CA LYS A 130 2.65 -11.44 4.64
C LYS A 130 1.75 -10.26 4.25
N LEU A 131 2.15 -9.52 3.21
CA LEU A 131 1.35 -8.41 2.68
C LEU A 131 0.04 -8.90 2.08
N ALA A 132 0.06 -10.02 1.37
CA ALA A 132 -1.15 -10.66 0.85
C ALA A 132 -2.09 -11.05 2.01
N ARG A 133 -1.55 -11.63 3.11
CA ARG A 133 -2.34 -11.99 4.29
C ARG A 133 -2.95 -10.78 5.00
N MET A 134 -2.20 -9.65 5.08
CA MET A 134 -2.72 -8.39 5.61
C MET A 134 -3.92 -7.88 4.80
N LEU A 135 -3.84 -7.91 3.46
CA LEU A 135 -4.92 -7.47 2.58
C LEU A 135 -6.17 -8.37 2.70
N VAL A 136 -5.99 -9.70 2.78
CA VAL A 136 -7.09 -10.65 3.03
C VAL A 136 -7.76 -10.36 4.39
N ALA A 137 -6.97 -10.07 5.43
CA ALA A 137 -7.51 -9.70 6.74
C ALA A 137 -8.22 -8.34 6.69
N ALA A 138 -7.68 -7.38 5.95
CA ALA A 138 -8.29 -6.06 5.78
C ALA A 138 -9.68 -6.16 5.14
N GLN A 139 -9.86 -7.04 4.18
CA GLN A 139 -11.17 -7.31 3.57
C GLN A 139 -12.16 -7.84 4.62
N ALA A 140 -11.74 -8.81 5.44
CA ALA A 140 -12.58 -9.38 6.50
C ALA A 140 -12.93 -8.37 7.60
N HIS A 141 -12.08 -7.37 7.82
CA HIS A 141 -12.27 -6.31 8.83
C HIS A 141 -12.85 -5.00 8.27
N GLY A 142 -13.21 -4.94 6.99
CA GLY A 142 -13.74 -3.74 6.36
C GLY A 142 -12.78 -2.55 6.42
N CYS A 143 -11.49 -2.73 6.10
CA CYS A 143 -10.49 -1.66 6.12
C CYS A 143 -9.50 -1.74 4.94
N VAL A 144 -9.97 -2.26 3.79
CA VAL A 144 -9.15 -2.43 2.57
C VAL A 144 -8.57 -1.10 2.11
N ARG A 145 -9.39 -0.03 2.09
CA ARG A 145 -8.98 1.29 1.62
C ARG A 145 -7.79 1.87 2.39
N ALA A 146 -7.78 1.71 3.71
CA ALA A 146 -6.68 2.17 4.56
C ALA A 146 -5.46 1.25 4.46
N MET A 147 -5.68 -0.04 4.23
CA MET A 147 -4.61 -1.03 4.17
C MET A 147 -3.86 -1.03 2.83
N LEU A 148 -4.52 -0.68 1.72
CA LEU A 148 -3.90 -0.65 0.40
C LEU A 148 -2.64 0.25 0.33
N PRO A 149 -2.67 1.53 0.76
CA PRO A 149 -1.46 2.35 0.77
C PRO A 149 -0.38 1.79 1.71
N ILE A 150 -0.74 1.19 2.83
CA ILE A 150 0.21 0.57 3.78
C ILE A 150 0.89 -0.64 3.12
N ALA A 151 0.12 -1.57 2.55
CA ALA A 151 0.66 -2.76 1.89
C ALA A 151 1.55 -2.38 0.69
N ALA A 152 1.13 -1.38 -0.10
CA ALA A 152 1.93 -0.88 -1.20
C ALA A 152 3.24 -0.21 -0.72
N PHE A 153 3.20 0.56 0.39
CA PHE A 153 4.39 1.17 0.99
C PHE A 153 5.40 0.11 1.44
N LEU A 154 4.93 -0.92 2.13
CA LEU A 154 5.77 -2.02 2.61
C LEU A 154 6.30 -2.91 1.46
N GLY A 155 5.68 -2.87 0.30
CA GLY A 155 6.10 -3.60 -0.90
C GLY A 155 7.16 -2.89 -1.74
N VAL A 156 7.44 -1.63 -1.48
CA VAL A 156 8.47 -0.83 -2.18
C VAL A 156 9.59 -0.42 -1.24
N GLN A 157 10.67 0.12 -1.78
CA GLN A 157 11.70 0.72 -0.95
C GLN A 157 11.15 2.00 -0.31
N ASP A 158 11.39 2.19 1.00
CA ASP A 158 10.93 3.38 1.74
C ASP A 158 11.28 4.68 0.96
N PRO A 159 10.30 5.47 0.59
CA PRO A 159 10.52 6.70 -0.14
C PRO A 159 11.12 7.82 0.71
N ARG A 160 11.10 7.71 2.03
CA ARG A 160 11.65 8.70 2.95
C ARG A 160 13.18 8.65 2.95
N GLU A 161 13.81 9.69 2.48
CA GLU A 161 15.28 9.79 2.41
C GLU A 161 15.82 10.53 3.62
N ARG A 162 16.95 10.06 4.16
CA ARG A 162 17.65 10.68 5.29
C ARG A 162 19.14 10.84 4.94
N PRO A 163 19.49 11.83 4.10
CA PRO A 163 20.88 12.10 3.77
C PRO A 163 21.68 12.40 5.04
N PRO A 164 22.89 11.85 5.20
CA PRO A 164 23.70 12.06 6.40
C PRO A 164 23.92 13.53 6.75
N GLU A 165 24.10 14.36 5.71
CA GLU A 165 24.36 15.81 5.80
C GLU A 165 23.11 16.65 6.13
N ALA A 166 21.90 16.08 5.99
CA ALA A 166 20.63 16.79 6.20
C ALA A 166 19.65 15.98 7.04
N ARG A 167 20.13 15.10 7.90
CA ARG A 167 19.30 14.14 8.65
C ARG A 167 18.24 14.81 9.51
N GLU A 168 18.62 15.85 10.27
CA GLU A 168 17.69 16.59 11.14
C GLU A 168 16.58 17.28 10.31
N ALA A 169 16.95 17.92 9.20
CA ALA A 169 16.00 18.56 8.31
C ALA A 169 15.02 17.55 7.70
N ALA A 170 15.50 16.35 7.34
CA ALA A 170 14.68 15.27 6.83
C ALA A 170 13.72 14.74 7.91
N ASP A 171 14.21 14.49 9.13
CA ASP A 171 13.38 14.02 10.24
C ASP A 171 12.29 15.04 10.59
N ASN A 172 12.60 16.34 10.61
CA ASN A 172 11.63 17.42 10.80
C ASN A 172 10.59 17.46 9.66
N ALA A 173 11.02 17.27 8.41
CA ALA A 173 10.10 17.22 7.28
C ALA A 173 9.17 15.99 7.32
N HIS A 174 9.65 14.85 7.81
CA HIS A 174 8.83 13.64 7.96
C HIS A 174 7.90 13.69 9.18
N ALA A 175 8.27 14.43 10.24
CA ALA A 175 7.50 14.56 11.48
C ALA A 175 6.08 15.11 11.25
N GLN A 176 5.86 15.91 10.19
CA GLN A 176 4.53 16.42 9.83
C GLN A 176 3.52 15.32 9.52
N PHE A 177 3.98 14.13 9.11
CA PHE A 177 3.13 12.98 8.81
C PHE A 177 3.06 11.99 9.97
N ALA A 178 3.93 12.11 10.96
CA ALA A 178 4.02 11.16 12.06
C ALA A 178 2.74 11.10 12.91
N ASP A 179 2.44 9.92 13.44
CA ASP A 179 1.46 9.73 14.50
C ASP A 179 2.18 9.06 15.68
N PRO A 180 2.08 9.60 16.91
CA PRO A 180 2.80 9.06 18.06
C PRO A 180 2.34 7.66 18.48
N ARG A 181 1.16 7.23 18.02
CA ARG A 181 0.57 5.93 18.35
C ARG A 181 0.86 4.86 17.34
N SER A 182 1.10 5.23 16.04
CA SER A 182 1.25 4.25 14.98
C SER A 182 1.99 4.81 13.76
N GLU A 183 3.07 4.16 13.36
CA GLU A 183 3.77 4.48 12.10
C GLU A 183 2.87 4.29 10.88
N PHE A 184 1.97 3.31 10.91
CA PHE A 184 1.05 3.04 9.80
C PHE A 184 0.07 4.18 9.54
N VAL A 185 -0.37 4.86 10.59
CA VAL A 185 -1.17 6.09 10.46
C VAL A 185 -0.35 7.18 9.77
N GLY A 186 0.92 7.30 10.11
CA GLY A 186 1.85 8.22 9.44
C GLY A 186 1.99 7.92 7.94
N ILE A 187 2.08 6.66 7.56
CA ILE A 187 2.10 6.23 6.15
C ILE A 187 0.81 6.65 5.42
N VAL A 188 -0.35 6.45 6.03
CA VAL A 188 -1.63 6.87 5.44
C VAL A 188 -1.72 8.38 5.26
N ARG A 189 -1.25 9.17 6.25
CA ARG A 189 -1.20 10.64 6.14
C ARG A 189 -0.27 11.10 5.01
N LEU A 190 0.91 10.50 4.91
CA LEU A 190 1.85 10.78 3.81
C LEU A 190 1.20 10.45 2.46
N TRP A 191 0.50 9.32 2.36
CA TRP A 191 -0.24 8.92 1.17
C TRP A 191 -1.26 9.97 0.75
N GLN A 192 -2.10 10.41 1.68
CA GLN A 192 -3.13 11.42 1.41
C GLN A 192 -2.53 12.74 0.93
N ALA A 193 -1.48 13.22 1.61
CA ALA A 193 -0.79 14.44 1.22
C ALA A 193 -0.16 14.32 -0.18
N TYR A 194 0.36 13.15 -0.52
CA TYR A 194 0.92 12.89 -1.86
C TYR A 194 -0.15 12.81 -2.94
N GLU A 195 -1.28 12.14 -2.70
CA GLU A 195 -2.39 12.09 -3.65
C GLU A 195 -2.97 13.49 -3.91
N SER A 196 -3.19 14.31 -2.86
CA SER A 196 -3.59 15.71 -3.05
C SER A 196 -2.56 16.50 -3.86
N ALA A 197 -1.27 16.31 -3.58
CA ALA A 197 -0.22 16.95 -4.37
C ALA A 197 -0.21 16.48 -5.84
N CYS A 198 -0.50 15.21 -6.11
CA CYS A 198 -0.63 14.69 -7.48
C CYS A 198 -1.81 15.30 -8.24
N GLU A 199 -2.92 15.60 -7.55
CA GLU A 199 -4.10 16.23 -8.16
C GLU A 199 -3.89 17.71 -8.48
N GLU A 200 -3.13 18.42 -7.64
CA GLU A 200 -2.98 19.87 -7.70
C GLU A 200 -1.75 20.35 -8.47
N LEU A 201 -0.70 19.54 -8.52
CA LEU A 201 0.61 19.95 -9.03
C LEU A 201 0.94 19.34 -10.40
N THR A 202 1.70 20.08 -11.19
CA THR A 202 2.34 19.52 -12.39
C THR A 202 3.49 18.59 -11.99
N GLN A 203 3.94 17.72 -12.88
CA GLN A 203 5.03 16.76 -12.65
C GLN A 203 6.32 17.42 -12.11
N SER A 204 6.69 18.60 -12.64
CA SER A 204 7.87 19.34 -12.18
C SER A 204 7.66 19.82 -10.74
N LYS A 205 6.53 20.46 -10.45
CA LYS A 205 6.21 20.93 -9.10
C LYS A 205 6.04 19.79 -8.11
N LEU A 206 5.54 18.64 -8.54
CA LEU A 206 5.44 17.44 -7.70
C LEU A 206 6.83 16.89 -7.32
N ARG A 207 7.79 16.93 -8.27
CA ARG A 207 9.19 16.58 -7.96
C ARG A 207 9.78 17.52 -6.93
N ASP A 208 9.55 18.82 -7.07
CA ASP A 208 10.00 19.83 -6.09
C ASP A 208 9.33 19.64 -4.73
N TRP A 209 8.04 19.29 -4.72
CA TRP A 209 7.28 18.97 -3.51
C TRP A 209 7.87 17.78 -2.77
N CYS A 210 8.25 16.72 -3.49
CA CYS A 210 8.94 15.56 -2.92
C CYS A 210 10.32 15.97 -2.38
N GLY A 211 11.12 16.69 -3.17
CA GLY A 211 12.48 17.11 -2.78
C GLY A 211 12.50 17.95 -1.50
N LYS A 212 11.56 18.91 -1.36
CA LYS A 212 11.43 19.74 -0.14
C LYS A 212 11.07 18.93 1.11
N ARG A 213 10.57 17.69 0.95
CA ARG A 213 10.18 16.80 2.05
C ARG A 213 11.10 15.59 2.20
N PHE A 214 12.24 15.59 1.51
CA PHE A 214 13.17 14.47 1.51
C PHE A 214 12.49 13.15 1.13
N LEU A 215 11.65 13.19 0.08
CA LEU A 215 10.96 12.03 -0.47
C LEU A 215 11.54 11.70 -1.85
N GLY A 216 11.95 10.45 -2.05
CA GLY A 216 12.44 9.96 -3.33
C GLY A 216 11.33 9.94 -4.38
N PHE A 217 11.34 10.86 -5.34
CA PHE A 217 10.27 11.04 -6.33
C PHE A 217 9.94 9.75 -7.12
N LEU A 218 10.96 8.98 -7.51
CA LEU A 218 10.75 7.73 -8.22
C LEU A 218 10.08 6.68 -7.32
N ARG A 219 10.52 6.57 -6.05
CA ARG A 219 9.93 5.65 -5.09
C ARG A 219 8.48 6.02 -4.72
N MET A 220 8.16 7.31 -4.66
CA MET A 220 6.78 7.78 -4.48
C MET A 220 5.89 7.37 -5.68
N ARG A 221 6.42 7.40 -6.89
CA ARG A 221 5.72 6.91 -8.10
C ARG A 221 5.57 5.40 -8.10
N GLU A 222 6.59 4.65 -7.70
CA GLU A 222 6.53 3.19 -7.55
C GLU A 222 5.47 2.79 -6.51
N TRP A 223 5.42 3.48 -5.39
CA TRP A 223 4.38 3.28 -4.37
C TRP A 223 2.98 3.51 -4.93
N ARG A 224 2.77 4.60 -5.66
CA ARG A 224 1.49 4.92 -6.29
C ARG A 224 1.09 3.88 -7.34
N GLU A 225 2.03 3.42 -8.12
CA GLU A 225 1.77 2.40 -9.15
C GLU A 225 1.41 1.05 -8.53
N LEU A 226 2.15 0.61 -7.50
CA LEU A 226 1.83 -0.62 -6.78
C LEU A 226 0.46 -0.54 -6.09
N HIS A 227 0.15 0.60 -5.45
CA HIS A 227 -1.18 0.83 -4.89
C HIS A 227 -2.28 0.68 -5.95
N ARG A 228 -2.10 1.28 -7.13
CA ARG A 228 -3.06 1.19 -8.24
C ARG A 228 -3.27 -0.26 -8.70
N GLN A 229 -2.18 -1.02 -8.83
CA GLN A 229 -2.24 -2.43 -9.21
C GLN A 229 -2.96 -3.27 -8.15
N LEU A 230 -2.63 -3.10 -6.88
CA LEU A 230 -3.29 -3.80 -5.79
C LEU A 230 -4.79 -3.47 -5.71
N LYS A 231 -5.15 -2.21 -5.90
CA LYS A 231 -6.54 -1.76 -5.93
C LYS A 231 -7.35 -2.45 -7.04
N LEU A 232 -6.79 -2.54 -8.25
CA LEU A 232 -7.43 -3.24 -9.37
C LEU A 232 -7.63 -4.73 -9.07
N LEU A 233 -6.60 -5.39 -8.52
CA LEU A 233 -6.67 -6.80 -8.17
C LEU A 233 -7.67 -7.07 -7.03
N CYS A 234 -7.75 -6.20 -6.04
CA CYS A 234 -8.78 -6.29 -5.00
C CYS A 234 -10.19 -6.17 -5.60
N ALA A 235 -10.40 -5.26 -6.55
CA ALA A 235 -11.67 -5.14 -7.26
C ALA A 235 -12.01 -6.41 -8.07
N GLU A 236 -11.03 -7.02 -8.76
CA GLU A 236 -11.19 -8.30 -9.47
C GLU A 236 -11.49 -9.48 -8.51
N LEU A 237 -11.06 -9.40 -7.26
CA LEU A 237 -11.42 -10.34 -6.19
C LEU A 237 -12.82 -10.09 -5.63
N GLY A 238 -13.52 -9.04 -6.08
CA GLY A 238 -14.83 -8.64 -5.55
C GLY A 238 -14.73 -7.92 -4.19
N TRP A 239 -13.54 -7.42 -3.82
CA TRP A 239 -13.37 -6.69 -2.59
C TRP A 239 -13.73 -5.23 -2.80
N HIS A 240 -14.67 -4.75 -2.01
CA HIS A 240 -15.11 -3.36 -2.07
C HIS A 240 -14.31 -2.51 -1.08
N GLU A 241 -13.90 -1.33 -1.54
CA GLU A 241 -13.34 -0.32 -0.65
C GLU A 241 -14.47 0.35 0.14
N GLU A 242 -14.25 0.53 1.42
CA GLU A 242 -15.16 1.28 2.27
C GLU A 242 -15.23 2.74 1.79
N PRO A 243 -16.35 3.46 2.03
CA PRO A 243 -16.43 4.89 1.80
C PRO A 243 -15.28 5.63 2.49
N ALA A 244 -14.73 6.68 1.85
CA ALA A 244 -13.58 7.42 2.38
C ALA A 244 -13.79 7.92 3.81
N GLU A 245 -15.01 8.30 4.12
CA GLU A 245 -15.42 8.80 5.43
C GLU A 245 -15.34 7.72 6.51
N GLN A 246 -15.67 6.47 6.21
CA GLN A 246 -15.61 5.37 7.16
C GLN A 246 -14.20 4.81 7.37
N ALA A 247 -13.38 4.79 6.31
CA ALA A 247 -12.06 4.17 6.35
C ALA A 247 -10.98 5.03 7.01
N LEU A 248 -11.03 6.34 6.84
CA LEU A 248 -9.92 7.23 7.16
C LEU A 248 -10.20 8.22 8.30
N LEU A 249 -11.45 8.63 8.49
CA LEU A 249 -11.82 9.56 9.58
C LEU A 249 -11.39 9.08 10.97
N PRO A 250 -11.53 7.80 11.34
CA PRO A 250 -11.08 7.33 12.64
C PRO A 250 -9.58 7.41 12.86
N LEU A 251 -8.79 7.33 11.78
CA LEU A 251 -7.33 7.45 11.81
C LEU A 251 -6.86 8.89 11.92
N LEU A 252 -7.61 9.80 11.30
CA LEU A 252 -7.29 11.23 11.26
C LEU A 252 -7.85 11.99 12.45
N ALA A 253 -8.93 11.50 13.08
CA ALA A 253 -9.55 12.10 14.24
C ALA A 253 -8.62 12.00 15.46
N GLY A 254 -7.87 13.03 15.71
CA GLY A 254 -6.86 13.15 16.78
C GLY A 254 -5.50 13.57 16.26
N ALA A 255 -5.39 13.82 14.95
CA ALA A 255 -4.27 14.59 14.44
C ALA A 255 -4.43 16.06 14.85
N PRO A 256 -3.38 16.75 15.34
CA PRO A 256 -3.37 18.19 15.32
C PRO A 256 -3.61 18.62 13.85
N ALA A 257 -4.47 19.63 13.68
CA ALA A 257 -4.72 20.21 12.36
C ALA A 257 -3.38 20.44 11.67
N ILE A 258 -3.20 19.89 10.46
CA ILE A 258 -1.97 20.12 9.69
C ILE A 258 -1.94 21.61 9.36
N GLY A 259 -1.10 22.34 10.13
CA GLY A 259 -0.55 23.64 9.74
C GLY A 259 -1.44 24.85 9.74
N GLU A 260 -1.72 25.38 10.88
CA GLU A 260 -1.85 26.83 11.03
C GLU A 260 -0.47 27.51 11.13
N ASN A 261 0.47 27.15 10.30
CA ASN A 261 1.73 27.88 10.16
C ASN A 261 2.17 28.01 8.70
N VAL A 262 1.21 28.27 7.79
CA VAL A 262 1.48 28.99 6.56
C VAL A 262 0.69 30.28 6.64
N ALA A 263 1.34 31.31 7.15
CA ALA A 263 0.82 32.66 7.21
C ALA A 263 0.23 33.07 5.86
N ALA A 264 -1.02 33.42 5.91
CA ALA A 264 -1.73 34.39 5.08
C ALA A 264 -1.18 34.63 3.67
N SER A 265 -1.62 33.85 2.72
CA SER A 265 -1.90 34.32 1.37
C SER A 265 -3.09 33.54 0.83
N SER A 266 -4.27 33.97 1.23
CA SER A 266 -5.55 33.41 0.81
C SER A 266 -5.92 33.90 -0.58
N ARG A 267 -5.35 33.28 -1.59
CA ARG A 267 -5.99 33.16 -2.90
C ARG A 267 -6.36 31.70 -3.08
N PRO A 268 -7.65 31.38 -3.37
CA PRO A 268 -8.05 30.00 -3.61
C PRO A 268 -7.19 29.42 -4.71
N SER A 269 -6.70 28.20 -4.51
CA SER A 269 -5.86 27.51 -5.48
C SER A 269 -6.63 27.32 -6.79
N ARG A 270 -5.90 27.27 -7.91
CA ARG A 270 -6.51 27.04 -9.23
C ARG A 270 -7.33 25.75 -9.26
N GLY A 271 -7.01 24.76 -8.39
CA GLY A 271 -7.73 23.51 -8.20
C GLY A 271 -9.07 23.69 -7.48
N GLU A 272 -9.13 24.53 -6.46
CA GLU A 272 -10.38 24.87 -5.76
C GLU A 272 -11.31 25.67 -6.68
N LEU A 273 -10.78 26.59 -7.49
CA LEU A 273 -11.55 27.31 -8.51
C LEU A 273 -12.08 26.36 -9.60
N HIS A 274 -11.30 25.37 -10.04
CA HIS A 274 -11.77 24.35 -10.98
C HIS A 274 -12.80 23.41 -10.37
N ARG A 275 -12.63 23.00 -9.12
CA ARG A 275 -13.59 22.16 -8.39
C ARG A 275 -14.92 22.91 -8.13
N ALA A 276 -14.84 24.17 -7.72
CA ALA A 276 -16.00 25.05 -7.58
C ALA A 276 -16.72 25.31 -8.91
N ALA A 277 -15.97 25.53 -9.99
CA ALA A 277 -16.51 25.72 -11.33
C ALA A 277 -17.16 24.44 -11.89
N ARG A 278 -16.62 23.26 -11.59
CA ARG A 278 -17.22 21.97 -11.96
C ARG A 278 -18.51 21.71 -11.22
N LEU A 279 -18.54 21.91 -9.89
CA LEU A 279 -19.73 21.78 -9.06
C LEU A 279 -20.83 22.79 -9.45
N ALA A 280 -20.44 24.01 -9.82
CA ALA A 280 -21.36 25.03 -10.33
C ALA A 280 -21.94 24.67 -11.71
N ARG A 281 -21.18 23.98 -12.57
CA ARG A 281 -21.66 23.46 -13.86
C ARG A 281 -22.60 22.26 -13.69
N GLU A 282 -22.32 21.37 -12.76
CA GLU A 282 -23.18 20.22 -12.43
C GLU A 282 -24.52 20.68 -11.83
N LYS A 283 -24.53 21.72 -10.98
CA LYS A 283 -25.77 22.32 -10.47
C LYS A 283 -26.57 23.06 -11.53
N LYS A 284 -25.92 23.70 -12.53
CA LYS A 284 -26.64 24.38 -13.64
C LYS A 284 -27.17 23.40 -14.69
N GLY A 285 -26.59 22.19 -14.79
CA GLY A 285 -27.07 21.13 -15.70
C GLY A 285 -28.36 20.48 -15.25
N THR A 286 -28.75 20.61 -13.97
CA THR A 286 -29.98 20.05 -13.42
C THR A 286 -31.17 21.01 -13.42
N GLU A 287 -30.98 22.32 -13.72
CA GLU A 287 -32.04 23.31 -13.73
C GLU A 287 -32.61 23.68 -15.13
N ALA A 288 -32.15 23.01 -16.18
CA ALA A 288 -32.59 23.32 -17.58
C ALA A 288 -33.45 22.20 -18.15
N ILE A 289 -34.54 21.82 -17.48
CA ILE A 289 -35.70 21.22 -18.12
C ILE A 289 -36.93 21.86 -17.52
N SER A 290 -37.36 22.91 -18.19
CA SER A 290 -38.64 23.55 -17.95
C SER A 290 -39.76 22.77 -18.66
N PRO A 291 -40.86 22.45 -18.01
CA PRO A 291 -42.02 21.97 -18.70
C PRO A 291 -42.96 23.14 -19.02
N LYS A 292 -43.21 23.32 -20.28
CA LYS A 292 -44.43 23.97 -20.74
C LYS A 292 -45.54 22.95 -20.88
N THR A 293 -46.77 23.39 -20.45
CA THR A 293 -48.11 22.85 -20.79
C THR A 293 -48.63 21.83 -19.74
N ALA A 294 -49.72 22.00 -19.17
CA ALA A 294 -50.94 22.73 -19.23
C ALA A 294 -51.96 22.10 -18.28
N LEU A 295 -52.63 22.98 -17.59
CA LEU A 295 -54.07 22.96 -17.22
C LEU A 295 -54.83 21.62 -17.00
N LYS A 296 -55.40 21.53 -15.87
CA LYS A 296 -56.82 21.50 -15.48
C LYS A 296 -57.22 20.47 -14.44
N LYS A 297 -57.83 21.03 -13.40
CA LYS A 297 -59.00 20.55 -12.66
C LYS A 297 -58.95 19.34 -11.75
N GLY A 298 -59.32 19.59 -10.53
CA GLY A 298 -60.09 18.66 -9.70
C GLY A 298 -59.81 18.81 -8.21
N THR A 299 -60.58 19.70 -7.59
CA THR A 299 -61.03 19.74 -6.22
C THR A 299 -61.14 18.37 -5.55
N GLU A 300 -60.63 18.21 -4.34
CA GLU A 300 -61.46 18.02 -3.13
C GLU A 300 -60.57 17.79 -1.91
N ALA A 301 -61.02 18.50 -0.89
CA ALA A 301 -60.47 18.51 0.44
C ALA A 301 -60.91 17.30 1.25
N ILE A 302 -60.08 16.79 2.13
CA ILE A 302 -60.47 16.30 3.45
C ILE A 302 -59.27 16.46 4.40
N SER A 303 -59.42 17.31 5.39
CA SER A 303 -58.67 17.43 6.62
C SER A 303 -59.55 16.90 7.77
N PRO A 304 -59.18 16.83 9.02
CA PRO A 304 -57.91 16.57 9.71
C PRO A 304 -58.05 15.52 10.85
N LYS A 305 -56.96 15.08 11.48
CA LYS A 305 -56.97 14.84 12.94
C LYS A 305 -55.57 14.79 13.57
N THR A 306 -55.33 15.81 14.32
CA THR A 306 -54.77 15.90 15.70
C THR A 306 -53.37 15.38 15.99
N ALA A 307 -52.55 16.36 16.35
CA ALA A 307 -51.27 16.44 17.01
C ALA A 307 -51.19 15.73 18.40
N PRO A 308 -50.03 15.69 19.09
CA PRO A 308 -49.29 16.92 19.48
C PRO A 308 -47.76 16.84 19.31
N GLY A 309 -47.13 17.86 18.99
CA GLY A 309 -46.31 18.82 19.69
C GLY A 309 -44.88 18.37 20.03
N THR A 310 -43.91 18.89 19.29
CA THR A 310 -42.70 19.47 19.89
C THR A 310 -42.01 20.38 18.87
N ASP A 311 -41.66 21.57 19.35
CA ASP A 311 -41.00 22.65 18.64
C ASP A 311 -39.67 22.21 18.01
N ALA A 312 -39.50 22.46 16.72
CA ALA A 312 -38.18 22.42 16.07
C ALA A 312 -37.94 23.78 15.42
N LEU A 313 -36.91 24.46 15.89
CA LEU A 313 -36.35 25.68 15.32
C LEU A 313 -35.71 25.40 13.95
N PRO A 314 -35.79 26.32 12.98
CA PRO A 314 -35.16 26.14 11.67
C PRO A 314 -33.70 26.56 11.76
N GLY A 315 -32.77 25.68 11.34
CA GLY A 315 -31.38 26.05 11.13
C GLY A 315 -30.35 25.02 11.61
N GLU A 316 -30.54 23.73 11.37
CA GLU A 316 -29.43 22.79 11.50
C GLU A 316 -28.81 22.51 10.14
N ILE A 317 -27.59 23.07 9.98
CA ILE A 317 -26.57 22.61 9.04
C ILE A 317 -26.43 21.11 9.26
N ALA A 318 -26.60 20.31 8.19
CA ALA A 318 -26.44 18.87 8.23
C ALA A 318 -25.11 18.52 8.91
N SER A 319 -25.17 18.10 10.16
CA SER A 319 -24.02 17.66 10.93
C SER A 319 -23.49 16.39 10.29
N VAL A 320 -22.26 16.44 9.83
CA VAL A 320 -21.43 15.29 9.50
C VAL A 320 -21.55 14.29 10.66
N PRO A 321 -21.88 13.01 10.45
CA PRO A 321 -22.09 12.07 11.53
C PRO A 321 -20.81 11.96 12.37
N PHE A 322 -20.90 12.42 13.62
CA PHE A 322 -19.84 12.30 14.60
C PHE A 322 -19.76 10.84 15.05
N PHE A 323 -18.77 10.12 14.57
CA PHE A 323 -18.48 8.79 15.10
C PHE A 323 -18.19 8.86 16.59
N SER A 324 -18.83 8.01 17.35
CA SER A 324 -18.60 7.91 18.79
C SER A 324 -17.14 7.49 19.06
N PRO A 325 -16.59 7.79 20.24
CA PRO A 325 -15.26 7.31 20.64
C PRO A 325 -15.10 5.79 20.52
N ARG A 326 -16.19 5.02 20.67
CA ARG A 326 -16.21 3.56 20.51
C ARG A 326 -16.05 3.12 19.06
N GLU A 327 -16.71 3.78 18.11
CA GLU A 327 -16.59 3.48 16.67
C GLU A 327 -15.19 3.80 16.14
N ARG A 328 -14.60 4.91 16.63
CA ARG A 328 -13.21 5.28 16.31
C ARG A 328 -12.21 4.24 16.83
N ALA A 329 -12.39 3.77 18.05
CA ALA A 329 -11.58 2.72 18.65
C ALA A 329 -11.74 1.40 17.89
N ALA A 330 -12.94 1.04 17.46
CA ALA A 330 -13.21 -0.18 16.71
C ALA A 330 -12.53 -0.17 15.34
N ALA A 331 -12.59 0.94 14.59
CA ALA A 331 -11.91 1.07 13.29
C ALA A 331 -10.38 1.00 13.44
N TYR A 332 -9.80 1.63 14.45
CA TYR A 332 -8.39 1.55 14.76
C TYR A 332 -7.96 0.11 15.08
N GLN A 333 -8.73 -0.60 15.92
CA GLN A 333 -8.48 -2.00 16.26
C GLN A 333 -8.59 -2.92 15.04
N SER A 334 -9.56 -2.72 14.15
CA SER A 334 -9.73 -3.52 12.93
C SER A 334 -8.50 -3.45 12.03
N GLN A 335 -7.93 -2.25 11.85
CA GLN A 335 -6.71 -2.06 11.05
C GLN A 335 -5.50 -2.74 11.68
N HIS A 336 -5.32 -2.60 13.00
CA HIS A 336 -4.22 -3.26 13.70
C HIS A 336 -4.36 -4.78 13.71
N ARG A 337 -5.57 -5.32 13.82
CA ARG A 337 -5.81 -6.77 13.66
C ARG A 337 -5.46 -7.26 12.25
N ALA A 338 -5.78 -6.49 11.20
CA ALA A 338 -5.40 -6.82 9.84
C ALA A 338 -3.87 -6.83 9.65
N LEU A 339 -3.15 -5.87 10.25
CA LEU A 339 -1.68 -5.82 10.25
C LEU A 339 -1.07 -7.01 11.00
N ILE A 340 -1.57 -7.30 12.22
CA ILE A 340 -1.09 -8.42 13.04
C ILE A 340 -1.30 -9.76 12.33
N ALA A 341 -2.40 -9.95 11.62
CA ALA A 341 -2.67 -11.17 10.86
C ALA A 341 -1.65 -11.48 9.76
N GLY A 342 -0.87 -10.49 9.31
CA GLY A 342 0.24 -10.67 8.36
C GLY A 342 1.59 -10.95 9.03
N LEU A 343 1.66 -10.93 10.38
CA LEU A 343 2.88 -11.24 11.10
C LEU A 343 2.88 -12.72 11.49
N PRO A 344 3.97 -13.48 11.26
CA PRO A 344 4.11 -14.82 11.78
C PRO A 344 4.25 -14.75 13.31
N THR A 345 3.62 -15.70 14.01
CA THR A 345 3.69 -15.87 15.47
C THR A 345 5.05 -16.36 15.93
#